data_f75e15102301d014d8f80da589a27e20
#
_entry.id   f75e15102301d014d8f80da589a27e20
#
_cell.length_a   1.000
_cell.length_b   1.000
_cell.length_c   1.000
_cell.angle_alpha   90.00
_cell.angle_beta   90.00
_cell.angle_gamma   90.00
#
_symmetry.space_group_name_H-M   'P 1'
#
loop_
_entity.id
_entity.type
_entity.pdbx_description
1 polymer ?
#
loop_
_entity_poly.entity_id
_entity_poly.type
_entity_poly.pdbx_seq_one_letter_code
_entity_poly.pdbx_strand_id
1 'polypeptide(L)'
;ATTNAFPGTLQNGQNSTKYVPFNKIAQYGLYFNGYNPGRFDGVFDSTTESKVSEFQEFYGLTGIGLVTKGKVNVSTMKSLLTSKGDTNRAAKACDCATVLNKQQALDIKNAGYTHVGRYLTGSVGKEHTPKYLTSAEAKNIENAGWGI
;
A
#
# COMPACT_ATOMS: atom_id res chain seq x y z
N ALA A 1 -6.14 -18.09 -19.09
CA ALA A 1 -5.69 -17.17 -18.04
C ALA A 1 -6.17 -15.78 -18.41
N THR A 2 -7.14 -15.23 -17.68
CA THR A 2 -7.56 -13.83 -17.83
C THR A 2 -6.41 -12.95 -17.34
N THR A 3 -5.73 -12.27 -18.25
CA THR A 3 -4.75 -11.26 -17.91
C THR A 3 -5.49 -10.13 -17.19
N ASN A 4 -5.20 -9.91 -15.91
CA ASN A 4 -5.67 -8.75 -15.17
C ASN A 4 -4.95 -7.48 -15.69
N ALA A 5 -5.28 -7.05 -16.90
CA ALA A 5 -4.76 -5.83 -17.46
C ALA A 5 -5.45 -4.62 -16.83
N PHE A 6 -4.69 -3.55 -16.60
CA PHE A 6 -5.23 -2.29 -16.10
C PHE A 6 -6.39 -1.82 -17.01
N PRO A 7 -7.57 -1.48 -16.45
CA PRO A 7 -8.79 -1.21 -17.24
C PRO A 7 -8.78 0.13 -17.97
N GLY A 8 -7.67 0.85 -17.97
CA GLY A 8 -7.47 2.12 -18.65
C GLY A 8 -7.78 3.35 -17.81
N THR A 9 -8.85 3.34 -17.04
CA THR A 9 -9.22 4.44 -16.15
C THR A 9 -10.01 3.92 -14.95
N LEU A 10 -9.70 4.44 -13.76
CA LEU A 10 -10.48 4.24 -12.54
C LEU A 10 -11.17 5.56 -12.18
N GLN A 11 -12.41 5.47 -11.72
CA GLN A 11 -13.20 6.64 -11.32
C GLN A 11 -14.26 6.26 -10.29
N ASN A 12 -14.80 7.25 -9.64
CA ASN A 12 -15.89 7.10 -8.69
C ASN A 12 -17.05 6.26 -9.27
N GLY A 13 -17.54 5.31 -8.49
CA GLY A 13 -18.61 4.38 -8.87
C GLY A 13 -18.15 3.13 -9.64
N GLN A 14 -16.91 3.02 -10.10
CA GLN A 14 -16.37 1.83 -10.75
C GLN A 14 -15.89 0.79 -9.72
N ASN A 15 -16.84 0.08 -9.10
CA ASN A 15 -16.59 -0.80 -7.94
C ASN A 15 -16.90 -2.27 -8.22
N SER A 16 -17.01 -2.69 -9.49
CA SER A 16 -17.17 -4.10 -9.84
C SER A 16 -15.86 -4.88 -9.64
N THR A 17 -15.93 -6.18 -9.60
CA THR A 17 -14.81 -7.11 -9.39
C THR A 17 -13.61 -6.85 -10.31
N LYS A 18 -13.87 -6.35 -11.52
CA LYS A 18 -12.83 -5.93 -12.47
C LYS A 18 -11.97 -4.77 -11.97
N TYR A 19 -12.57 -3.81 -11.27
CA TYR A 19 -11.91 -2.58 -10.84
C TYR A 19 -11.34 -2.66 -9.43
N VAL A 20 -11.94 -3.44 -8.55
CA VAL A 20 -11.57 -3.55 -7.12
C VAL A 20 -10.07 -3.74 -6.89
N PRO A 21 -9.35 -4.65 -7.56
CA PRO A 21 -7.92 -4.82 -7.35
C PRO A 21 -7.12 -3.55 -7.68
N PHE A 22 -7.47 -2.88 -8.77
CA PHE A 22 -6.78 -1.66 -9.22
C PHE A 22 -7.14 -0.45 -8.36
N ASN A 23 -8.38 -0.36 -7.89
CA ASN A 23 -8.80 0.66 -6.93
C ASN A 23 -8.00 0.53 -5.62
N LYS A 24 -7.81 -0.70 -5.11
CA LYS A 24 -6.94 -0.94 -3.95
C LYS A 24 -5.51 -0.46 -4.19
N ILE A 25 -4.92 -0.80 -5.34
CA ILE A 25 -3.57 -0.34 -5.70
C ILE A 25 -3.51 1.19 -5.69
N ALA A 26 -4.51 1.86 -6.28
CA ALA A 26 -4.57 3.33 -6.27
C ALA A 26 -4.72 3.90 -4.86
N GLN A 27 -5.57 3.30 -4.01
CA GLN A 27 -5.75 3.72 -2.62
C GLN A 27 -4.47 3.57 -1.79
N TYR A 28 -3.75 2.45 -1.93
CA TYR A 28 -2.45 2.27 -1.27
C TYR A 28 -1.40 3.22 -1.83
N GLY A 29 -1.37 3.44 -3.15
CA GLY A 29 -0.47 4.40 -3.77
C GLY A 29 -0.71 5.83 -3.27
N LEU A 30 -1.97 6.26 -3.14
CA LEU A 30 -2.35 7.54 -2.54
C LEU A 30 -1.83 7.64 -1.11
N TYR A 31 -2.14 6.65 -0.29
CA TYR A 31 -1.72 6.63 1.11
C TYR A 31 -0.20 6.67 1.27
N PHE A 32 0.53 5.90 0.45
CA PHE A 32 1.99 5.91 0.42
C PHE A 32 2.54 7.31 0.14
N ASN A 33 1.88 8.06 -0.74
CA ASN A 33 2.25 9.43 -1.11
C ASN A 33 1.67 10.51 -0.17
N GLY A 34 1.08 10.16 0.98
CA GLY A 34 0.58 11.11 1.96
C GLY A 34 -0.89 11.53 1.79
N TYR A 35 -1.60 10.96 0.81
CA TYR A 35 -3.00 11.27 0.52
C TYR A 35 -3.91 10.17 1.04
N ASN A 36 -4.42 10.31 2.26
CA ASN A 36 -5.24 9.28 2.89
C ASN A 36 -6.62 9.16 2.21
N PRO A 37 -6.92 8.06 1.49
CA PRO A 37 -8.20 7.86 0.82
C PRO A 37 -9.34 7.47 1.77
N GLY A 38 -9.09 7.33 3.06
CA GLY A 38 -10.06 6.93 4.08
C GLY A 38 -10.36 5.44 4.13
N ARG A 39 -10.16 4.70 3.05
CA ARG A 39 -10.45 3.27 2.93
C ARG A 39 -9.50 2.57 1.95
N PHE A 40 -9.37 1.23 2.08
CA PHE A 40 -8.46 0.40 1.29
C PHE A 40 -9.14 -0.86 0.74
N ASP A 41 -10.45 -0.81 0.59
CA ASP A 41 -11.29 -1.95 0.21
C ASP A 41 -11.54 -2.07 -1.30
N GLY A 42 -11.06 -1.09 -2.07
CA GLY A 42 -11.24 -1.04 -3.52
C GLY A 42 -12.56 -0.40 -3.95
N VAL A 43 -13.29 0.24 -3.03
CA VAL A 43 -14.43 1.10 -3.38
C VAL A 43 -13.90 2.48 -3.71
N PHE A 44 -13.97 2.86 -4.98
CA PHE A 44 -13.59 4.19 -5.45
C PHE A 44 -14.78 5.14 -5.20
N ASP A 45 -14.71 5.90 -4.14
CA ASP A 45 -15.73 6.86 -3.70
C ASP A 45 -15.25 8.31 -3.90
N SER A 46 -16.07 9.26 -3.48
CA SER A 46 -15.77 10.69 -3.58
C SER A 46 -14.54 11.11 -2.78
N THR A 47 -14.25 10.44 -1.66
CA THR A 47 -13.04 10.70 -0.87
C THR A 47 -11.80 10.26 -1.63
N THR A 48 -11.80 9.05 -2.20
CA THR A 48 -10.73 8.56 -3.07
C THR A 48 -10.53 9.49 -4.27
N GLU A 49 -11.62 9.92 -4.93
CA GLU A 49 -11.60 10.87 -6.05
C GLU A 49 -10.96 12.21 -5.67
N SER A 50 -11.32 12.76 -4.51
CA SER A 50 -10.71 14.00 -3.99
C SER A 50 -9.21 13.84 -3.79
N LYS A 51 -8.77 12.73 -3.18
CA LYS A 51 -7.33 12.49 -2.94
C LYS A 51 -6.54 12.23 -4.22
N VAL A 52 -7.15 11.63 -5.23
CA VAL A 52 -6.57 11.55 -6.57
C VAL A 52 -6.38 12.95 -7.15
N SER A 53 -7.36 13.83 -7.01
CA SER A 53 -7.28 15.22 -7.50
C SER A 53 -6.15 16.00 -6.84
N GLU A 54 -6.03 15.91 -5.52
CA GLU A 54 -4.97 16.56 -4.73
C GLU A 54 -3.58 16.05 -5.17
N PHE A 55 -3.43 14.73 -5.32
CA PHE A 55 -2.20 14.11 -5.81
C PHE A 55 -1.83 14.59 -7.21
N GLN A 56 -2.81 14.61 -8.13
CA GLN A 56 -2.60 15.06 -9.50
C GLN A 56 -2.17 16.54 -9.57
N GLU A 57 -2.76 17.40 -8.76
CA GLU A 57 -2.38 18.80 -8.67
C GLU A 57 -0.94 18.97 -8.17
N PHE A 58 -0.59 18.29 -7.08
CA PHE A 58 0.75 18.37 -6.51
C PHE A 58 1.84 17.92 -7.49
N TYR A 59 1.60 16.84 -8.22
CA TYR A 59 2.55 16.31 -9.21
C TYR A 59 2.43 16.92 -10.62
N GLY A 60 1.60 17.97 -10.79
CA GLY A 60 1.45 18.68 -12.05
C GLY A 60 0.83 17.83 -13.16
N LEU A 61 0.03 16.83 -12.85
CA LEU A 61 -0.53 15.91 -13.84
C LEU A 61 -1.76 16.49 -14.55
N THR A 62 -2.40 17.52 -14.01
CA THR A 62 -3.67 18.10 -14.49
C THR A 62 -3.55 19.02 -15.68
N GLY A 63 -2.33 19.43 -16.09
CA GLY A 63 -2.11 20.37 -17.20
C GLY A 63 -1.86 19.71 -18.56
N ILE A 64 -1.73 18.42 -18.61
CA ILE A 64 -1.38 17.68 -19.83
C ILE A 64 -2.64 17.00 -20.34
N GLY A 65 -3.39 17.63 -21.22
CA GLY A 65 -4.67 17.29 -21.88
C GLY A 65 -5.24 15.86 -21.93
N LEU A 66 -4.62 14.91 -21.24
CA LEU A 66 -5.01 13.51 -21.19
C LEU A 66 -5.40 13.03 -19.78
N VAL A 67 -5.22 13.86 -18.75
CA VAL A 67 -5.50 13.49 -17.36
C VAL A 67 -6.76 14.19 -16.87
N THR A 68 -7.83 13.45 -16.68
CA THR A 68 -9.05 13.98 -16.08
C THR A 68 -8.87 14.02 -14.55
N LYS A 69 -9.11 15.20 -13.97
CA LYS A 69 -9.03 15.43 -12.52
C LYS A 69 -9.92 14.42 -11.77
N GLY A 70 -9.36 13.83 -10.73
CA GLY A 70 -10.03 12.84 -9.89
C GLY A 70 -10.10 11.43 -10.47
N LYS A 71 -9.64 11.21 -11.71
CA LYS A 71 -9.61 9.87 -12.33
C LYS A 71 -8.19 9.33 -12.41
N VAL A 72 -8.04 8.04 -12.17
CA VAL A 72 -6.73 7.37 -12.28
C VAL A 72 -6.61 6.73 -13.66
N ASN A 73 -5.95 7.41 -14.57
CA ASN A 73 -5.53 6.84 -15.86
C ASN A 73 -4.14 6.19 -15.74
N VAL A 74 -3.59 5.68 -16.85
CA VAL A 74 -2.27 5.04 -16.87
C VAL A 74 -1.17 5.95 -16.35
N SER A 75 -1.18 7.24 -16.72
CA SER A 75 -0.17 8.22 -16.26
C SER A 75 -0.27 8.48 -14.76
N THR A 76 -1.47 8.68 -14.24
CA THR A 76 -1.71 8.84 -12.80
C THR A 76 -1.31 7.59 -12.03
N MET A 77 -1.68 6.38 -12.52
CA MET A 77 -1.28 5.13 -11.88
C MET A 77 0.24 4.96 -11.85
N LYS A 78 0.93 5.22 -12.96
CA LYS A 78 2.40 5.20 -13.00
C LYS A 78 2.99 6.17 -11.97
N SER A 79 2.49 7.39 -11.89
CA SER A 79 2.97 8.38 -10.92
C SER A 79 2.74 7.93 -9.49
N LEU A 80 1.57 7.38 -9.15
CA LEU A 80 1.28 6.82 -7.83
C LEU A 80 2.29 5.74 -7.42
N LEU A 81 2.71 4.88 -8.37
CA LEU A 81 3.58 3.75 -8.11
C LEU A 81 5.08 4.10 -8.15
N THR A 82 5.46 5.20 -8.78
CA THR A 82 6.87 5.59 -8.97
C THR A 82 7.29 6.81 -8.17
N SER A 83 6.36 7.50 -7.51
CA SER A 83 6.67 8.62 -6.62
C SER A 83 7.46 8.15 -5.40
N LYS A 84 8.27 9.06 -4.84
CA LYS A 84 9.14 8.75 -3.69
C LYS A 84 8.38 8.51 -2.38
N GLY A 85 7.09 8.77 -2.35
CA GLY A 85 6.27 8.73 -1.16
C GLY A 85 6.35 10.02 -0.34
N ASP A 86 5.63 10.04 0.77
CA ASP A 86 5.65 11.16 1.71
C ASP A 86 6.87 11.05 2.63
N THR A 87 7.88 11.89 2.39
CA THR A 87 9.11 11.94 3.21
C THR A 87 8.89 12.46 4.63
N ASN A 88 7.74 13.11 4.89
CA ASN A 88 7.38 13.60 6.21
C ASN A 88 6.50 12.61 6.99
N ARG A 89 6.17 11.47 6.40
CA ARG A 89 5.38 10.45 7.08
C ARG A 89 6.14 9.91 8.29
N ALA A 90 5.55 10.05 9.47
CA ALA A 90 6.11 9.59 10.74
C ALA A 90 5.93 8.06 10.93
N ALA A 91 6.03 7.27 9.88
CA ALA A 91 5.98 5.82 9.96
C ALA A 91 7.40 5.28 10.20
N LYS A 92 7.59 4.51 11.27
CA LYS A 92 8.80 3.71 11.46
C LYS A 92 8.54 2.31 10.94
N ALA A 93 9.40 1.84 10.06
CA ALA A 93 9.38 0.47 9.57
C ALA A 93 10.72 -0.21 9.85
N CYS A 94 10.70 -1.52 10.04
CA CYS A 94 11.89 -2.35 10.12
C CYS A 94 11.76 -3.54 9.18
N ASP A 95 12.88 -4.08 8.75
CA ASP A 95 12.98 -5.37 8.06
C ASP A 95 13.54 -6.40 9.03
N CYS A 96 12.95 -7.59 9.07
CA CYS A 96 13.33 -8.61 10.04
C CYS A 96 13.34 -10.01 9.40
N ALA A 97 14.47 -10.69 9.48
CA ALA A 97 14.62 -12.08 9.08
C ALA A 97 14.21 -13.06 10.21
N THR A 98 14.24 -12.60 11.46
CA THR A 98 13.85 -13.41 12.63
C THR A 98 12.34 -13.50 12.74
N VAL A 99 11.84 -14.71 13.00
CA VAL A 99 10.41 -14.93 13.30
C VAL A 99 10.05 -14.25 14.62
N LEU A 100 9.05 -13.38 14.58
CA LEU A 100 8.61 -12.61 15.74
C LEU A 100 7.59 -13.39 16.57
N ASN A 101 7.90 -13.63 17.83
CA ASN A 101 6.90 -14.08 18.79
C ASN A 101 6.03 -12.90 19.27
N LYS A 102 4.97 -13.22 20.03
CA LYS A 102 4.02 -12.22 20.52
C LYS A 102 4.69 -11.08 21.30
N GLN A 103 5.63 -11.42 22.21
CA GLN A 103 6.29 -10.43 23.05
C GLN A 103 7.19 -9.52 22.21
N GLN A 104 7.98 -10.09 21.31
CA GLN A 104 8.83 -9.32 20.39
C GLN A 104 8.03 -8.38 19.49
N ALA A 105 6.87 -8.83 18.98
CA ALA A 105 5.98 -7.97 18.20
C ALA A 105 5.48 -6.77 19.03
N LEU A 106 5.10 -7.00 20.29
CA LEU A 106 4.69 -5.94 21.21
C LEU A 106 5.84 -4.99 21.55
N ASP A 107 7.04 -5.51 21.80
CA ASP A 107 8.21 -4.70 22.17
C ASP A 107 8.61 -3.76 21.02
N ILE A 108 8.62 -4.26 19.78
CA ILE A 108 8.92 -3.44 18.59
C ILE A 108 7.82 -2.40 18.37
N LYS A 109 6.55 -2.78 18.56
CA LYS A 109 5.43 -1.83 18.50
C LYS A 109 5.59 -0.72 19.55
N ASN A 110 5.92 -1.06 20.77
CA ASN A 110 6.13 -0.10 21.87
C ASN A 110 7.34 0.80 21.65
N ALA A 111 8.33 0.35 20.85
CA ALA A 111 9.45 1.17 20.40
C ALA A 111 9.05 2.15 19.27
N GLY A 112 7.76 2.17 18.90
CA GLY A 112 7.17 3.11 17.94
C GLY A 112 7.22 2.66 16.48
N TYR A 113 7.55 1.41 16.21
CA TYR A 113 7.46 0.85 14.86
C TYR A 113 6.01 0.54 14.51
N THR A 114 5.62 0.84 13.27
CA THR A 114 4.25 0.68 12.77
C THR A 114 4.13 -0.37 11.67
N HIS A 115 5.24 -0.73 11.03
CA HIS A 115 5.28 -1.73 9.95
C HIS A 115 6.53 -2.59 10.05
N VAL A 116 6.41 -3.83 9.62
CA VAL A 116 7.55 -4.75 9.48
C VAL A 116 7.57 -5.36 8.09
N GLY A 117 8.72 -5.33 7.43
CA GLY A 117 9.00 -6.10 6.22
C GLY A 117 9.34 -7.52 6.60
N ARG A 118 8.57 -8.50 6.10
CA ARG A 118 8.82 -9.92 6.32
C ARG A 118 9.02 -10.65 4.99
N TYR A 119 9.83 -11.68 5.03
CA TYR A 119 10.12 -12.50 3.87
C TYR A 119 9.01 -13.51 3.61
N LEU A 120 8.67 -13.75 2.37
CA LEU A 120 7.69 -14.77 1.98
C LEU A 120 8.34 -16.14 1.74
N THR A 121 9.67 -16.16 1.51
CA THR A 121 10.44 -17.37 1.23
C THR A 121 11.86 -17.25 1.76
N GLY A 122 12.60 -18.36 1.74
CA GLY A 122 14.04 -18.40 1.98
C GLY A 122 14.43 -18.69 3.42
N SER A 123 15.74 -18.74 3.64
CA SER A 123 16.38 -19.04 4.90
C SER A 123 17.58 -18.12 5.12
N VAL A 124 18.10 -18.07 6.34
CA VAL A 124 19.29 -17.29 6.72
C VAL A 124 20.31 -18.15 7.45
N GLY A 125 21.56 -17.73 7.33
CA GLY A 125 22.68 -18.34 8.03
C GLY A 125 23.10 -19.71 7.50
N LYS A 126 24.18 -20.26 8.08
CA LYS A 126 24.74 -21.57 7.72
C LYS A 126 23.76 -22.72 8.05
N GLU A 127 22.93 -22.53 9.07
CA GLU A 127 21.95 -23.51 9.54
C GLU A 127 20.66 -23.51 8.69
N HIS A 128 20.59 -22.71 7.62
CA HIS A 128 19.40 -22.57 6.78
C HIS A 128 18.10 -22.30 7.59
N THR A 129 18.19 -21.48 8.65
CA THR A 129 17.04 -21.13 9.48
C THR A 129 15.97 -20.46 8.63
N PRO A 130 14.72 -20.97 8.61
CA PRO A 130 13.64 -20.36 7.86
C PRO A 130 13.40 -18.91 8.30
N LYS A 131 13.26 -18.00 7.32
CA LYS A 131 13.00 -16.56 7.55
C LYS A 131 11.65 -16.10 7.03
N TYR A 132 10.87 -17.00 6.44
CA TYR A 132 9.57 -16.66 5.89
C TYR A 132 8.51 -16.45 6.96
N LEU A 133 7.59 -15.55 6.64
CA LEU A 133 6.42 -15.25 7.47
C LEU A 133 5.54 -16.50 7.62
N THR A 134 5.20 -16.84 8.86
CA THR A 134 4.23 -17.89 9.15
C THR A 134 2.88 -17.28 9.53
N SER A 135 1.78 -18.06 9.40
CA SER A 135 0.45 -17.62 9.81
C SER A 135 0.37 -17.30 11.29
N ALA A 136 1.13 -18.00 12.14
CA ALA A 136 1.19 -17.73 13.58
C ALA A 136 1.89 -16.39 13.86
N GLU A 137 3.00 -16.10 13.16
CA GLU A 137 3.70 -14.83 13.27
C GLU A 137 2.85 -13.67 12.75
N ALA A 138 2.18 -13.83 11.60
CA ALA A 138 1.27 -12.82 11.07
C ALA A 138 0.20 -12.42 12.10
N LYS A 139 -0.41 -13.41 12.78
CA LYS A 139 -1.35 -13.15 13.87
C LYS A 139 -0.72 -12.42 15.07
N ASN A 140 0.54 -12.71 15.41
CA ASN A 140 1.23 -12.01 16.48
C ASN A 140 1.42 -10.53 16.15
N ILE A 141 1.81 -10.22 14.91
CA ILE A 141 2.03 -8.85 14.42
C ILE A 141 0.69 -8.11 14.35
N GLU A 142 -0.34 -8.72 13.77
CA GLU A 142 -1.69 -8.17 13.69
C GLU A 142 -2.28 -7.89 15.08
N ASN A 143 -2.17 -8.83 16.02
CA ASN A 143 -2.63 -8.67 17.40
C ASN A 143 -1.86 -7.60 18.18
N ALA A 144 -0.62 -7.31 17.80
CA ALA A 144 0.14 -6.19 18.32
C ALA A 144 -0.31 -4.85 17.71
N GLY A 145 -1.18 -4.86 16.70
CA GLY A 145 -1.78 -3.67 16.08
C GLY A 145 -0.83 -2.92 15.14
N TRP A 146 -0.01 -3.63 14.38
CA TRP A 146 0.84 -3.03 13.35
C TRP A 146 0.85 -3.85 12.05
N GLY A 147 1.27 -3.24 10.93
CA GLY A 147 1.19 -3.82 9.60
C GLY A 147 2.40 -4.67 9.21
N ILE A 148 2.18 -5.53 8.24
CA ILE A 148 3.17 -6.38 7.60
C ILE A 148 3.38 -5.88 6.16
#